data_4fb943d0a89d909076cfb55f90d0a971
#
_entry.id   4fb943d0a89d909076cfb55f90d0a971
#
_cell.length_a   1.000
_cell.length_b   1.000
_cell.length_c   1.000
_cell.angle_alpha   90.00
_cell.angle_beta   90.00
_cell.angle_gamma   90.00
#
_symmetry.space_group_name_H-M   'P 1'
#
loop_
_entity.id
_entity.type
_entity.pdbx_description
1 polymer ?
#
loop_
_entity_poly.entity_id
_entity_poly.type
_entity_poly.pdbx_seq_one_letter_code
_entity_poly.pdbx_strand_id
1 'polypeptide(L)'
;LMQVHEPNFYGIKNGSVLSDDDISTLIAEGISANSTAFLEESTTGEKPKGVGNPTEVALLLWLNKQGKNYLELREKAHILDQLTFSTERKFMATLVESPLIGKKILYIKGAPEIVLGKCKEVVLDGRRVDAVEYRSTVEAQLLGYQNMAMRTLGFAFKIVGENEPNDCTELVSANDLNFLGVVAISDPIRPDVPAAVAKCQSAGIGIKIVTGDTPGTATE
;
A
#
# COMPACT_ATOMS: atom_id res chain seq x y z
N LEU A 1 -5.57 11.23 10.77
CA LEU A 1 -4.77 10.03 10.43
C LEU A 1 -5.36 9.41 9.17
N MET A 2 -4.52 9.27 8.16
CA MET A 2 -4.88 8.56 6.93
C MET A 2 -5.38 7.15 7.24
N GLN A 3 -6.37 6.68 6.50
CA GLN A 3 -6.98 5.37 6.69
C GLN A 3 -6.99 4.60 5.37
N VAL A 4 -6.66 3.31 5.45
CA VAL A 4 -6.88 2.40 4.32
C VAL A 4 -8.38 2.28 4.13
N HIS A 5 -8.82 2.64 2.92
CA HIS A 5 -10.18 2.49 2.47
C HIS A 5 -10.30 1.21 1.70
N GLU A 6 -10.99 0.49 1.40
CA GLU A 6 -11.20 -0.72 0.58
C GLU A 6 -9.91 -1.26 -0.08
N PRO A 7 -9.06 -2.02 0.64
CA PRO A 7 -7.92 -2.66 0.00
C PRO A 7 -8.43 -3.70 -1.01
N ASN A 8 -8.02 -3.57 -2.25
CA ASN A 8 -8.39 -4.49 -3.30
C ASN A 8 -7.18 -5.33 -3.72
N PHE A 9 -6.90 -6.34 -2.93
CA PHE A 9 -5.95 -7.38 -3.29
C PHE A 9 -6.71 -8.51 -4.01
N TYR A 10 -6.35 -8.78 -5.25
CA TYR A 10 -7.09 -9.67 -6.14
C TYR A 10 -7.09 -11.15 -5.74
N GLY A 11 -6.27 -11.54 -4.78
CA GLY A 11 -6.31 -12.89 -4.16
C GLY A 11 -7.17 -12.96 -2.90
N ILE A 12 -7.80 -11.87 -2.47
CA ILE A 12 -8.59 -11.79 -1.25
C ILE A 12 -9.89 -11.06 -1.54
N LYS A 13 -11.01 -11.61 -1.11
CA LYS A 13 -12.31 -10.94 -1.24
C LYS A 13 -12.35 -9.67 -0.40
N ASN A 14 -12.88 -8.57 -0.96
CA ASN A 14 -13.10 -7.34 -0.25
C ASN A 14 -13.84 -7.57 1.07
N GLY A 15 -13.34 -6.98 2.15
CA GLY A 15 -13.89 -7.15 3.49
C GLY A 15 -13.48 -8.44 4.21
N SER A 16 -12.72 -9.34 3.59
CA SER A 16 -12.17 -10.51 4.26
C SER A 16 -11.03 -10.13 5.21
N VAL A 17 -10.94 -10.80 6.34
CA VAL A 17 -9.80 -10.73 7.23
C VAL A 17 -8.64 -11.51 6.60
N LEU A 18 -7.41 -11.01 6.74
CA LEU A 18 -6.22 -11.73 6.31
C LEU A 18 -6.12 -13.07 7.05
N SER A 19 -6.11 -14.15 6.29
CA SER A 19 -5.93 -15.53 6.78
C SER A 19 -4.44 -15.88 6.87
N ASP A 20 -4.13 -17.14 7.10
CA ASP A 20 -2.76 -17.67 7.09
C ASP A 20 -2.41 -18.38 5.76
N ASP A 21 -3.16 -18.08 4.68
CA ASP A 21 -2.81 -18.55 3.34
C ASP A 21 -1.63 -17.76 2.74
N ASP A 22 -1.03 -18.30 1.68
CA ASP A 22 0.17 -17.76 1.06
C ASP A 22 -0.02 -16.31 0.59
N ILE A 23 -1.18 -15.94 0.04
CA ILE A 23 -1.45 -14.60 -0.46
C ILE A 23 -1.56 -13.59 0.69
N SER A 24 -2.30 -13.95 1.74
CA SER A 24 -2.42 -13.13 2.95
C SER A 24 -1.07 -12.94 3.63
N THR A 25 -0.25 -13.99 3.66
CA THR A 25 1.11 -13.94 4.19
C THR A 25 2.00 -13.02 3.37
N LEU A 26 1.99 -13.12 2.04
CA LEU A 26 2.72 -12.22 1.14
C LEU A 26 2.33 -10.76 1.33
N ILE A 27 1.03 -10.47 1.48
CA ILE A 27 0.54 -9.11 1.72
C ILE A 27 1.02 -8.58 3.06
N ALA A 28 0.85 -9.35 4.13
CA ALA A 28 1.20 -8.94 5.48
C ALA A 28 2.71 -8.74 5.65
N GLU A 29 3.52 -9.69 5.17
CA GLU A 29 4.99 -9.58 5.20
C GLU A 29 5.46 -8.44 4.30
N GLY A 30 4.92 -8.32 3.07
CA GLY A 30 5.28 -7.26 2.14
C GLY A 30 4.99 -5.86 2.66
N ILE A 31 3.85 -5.63 3.32
CA ILE A 31 3.56 -4.35 3.98
C ILE A 31 4.52 -4.11 5.15
N SER A 32 4.83 -5.15 5.92
CA SER A 32 5.68 -5.04 7.12
C SER A 32 7.15 -4.80 6.78
N ALA A 33 7.73 -5.62 5.91
CA ALA A 33 9.14 -5.57 5.56
C ALA A 33 9.48 -4.43 4.59
N ASN A 34 8.59 -4.16 3.61
CA ASN A 34 8.79 -3.10 2.62
C ASN A 34 8.21 -1.77 3.13
N SER A 35 8.65 -1.31 4.32
CA SER A 35 8.22 -0.06 4.96
C SER A 35 9.32 0.51 5.83
N THR A 36 9.41 1.85 5.86
CA THR A 36 10.30 2.60 6.75
C THR A 36 9.56 3.18 7.97
N ALA A 37 8.23 3.16 7.97
CA ALA A 37 7.42 3.64 9.08
C ALA A 37 7.36 2.63 10.24
N PHE A 38 6.98 3.12 11.42
CA PHE A 38 6.71 2.30 12.59
C PHE A 38 5.58 2.90 13.45
N LEU A 39 5.02 2.07 14.34
CA LEU A 39 4.00 2.48 15.30
C LEU A 39 4.66 2.48 16.71
N GLU A 40 4.53 3.59 17.42
CA GLU A 40 4.91 3.65 18.84
C GLU A 40 3.84 2.94 19.68
N GLU A 41 4.28 2.11 20.62
CA GLU A 41 3.36 1.48 21.57
C GLU A 41 2.72 2.54 22.46
N SER A 42 1.39 2.49 22.55
CA SER A 42 0.66 3.34 23.50
C SER A 42 0.66 2.70 24.88
N THR A 43 1.29 3.35 25.86
CA THR A 43 1.28 2.93 27.27
C THR A 43 -0.06 3.21 27.97
N THR A 44 -0.98 3.95 27.33
CA THR A 44 -2.21 4.48 27.95
C THR A 44 -3.52 3.95 27.36
N GLY A 45 -3.45 2.90 26.51
CA GLY A 45 -4.65 2.37 25.83
C GLY A 45 -5.18 3.29 24.69
N GLU A 46 -4.46 4.33 24.35
CA GLU A 46 -4.73 5.18 23.19
C GLU A 46 -4.32 4.47 21.89
N LYS A 47 -4.81 4.97 20.76
CA LYS A 47 -4.43 4.42 19.46
C LYS A 47 -2.93 4.59 19.23
N PRO A 48 -2.23 3.57 18.67
CA PRO A 48 -0.81 3.67 18.37
C PRO A 48 -0.49 4.92 17.55
N LYS A 49 0.57 5.63 17.93
CA LYS A 49 1.04 6.80 17.19
C LYS A 49 1.99 6.34 16.09
N GLY A 50 1.70 6.71 14.85
CA GLY A 50 2.55 6.38 13.71
C GLY A 50 3.69 7.37 13.53
N VAL A 51 4.87 6.86 13.22
CA VAL A 51 6.07 7.64 12.88
C VAL A 51 6.54 7.26 11.48
N GLY A 52 6.86 8.26 10.67
CA GLY A 52 7.28 8.09 9.28
C GLY A 52 6.24 8.57 8.27
N ASN A 53 6.29 8.03 7.07
CA ASN A 53 5.38 8.41 5.99
C ASN A 53 3.92 8.07 6.37
N PRO A 54 2.97 9.03 6.32
CA PRO A 54 1.57 8.80 6.72
C PRO A 54 0.87 7.67 5.94
N THR A 55 1.23 7.47 4.68
CA THR A 55 0.70 6.37 3.85
C THR A 55 1.15 5.01 4.36
N GLU A 56 2.43 4.88 4.72
CA GLU A 56 2.98 3.65 5.32
C GLU A 56 2.38 3.40 6.70
N VAL A 57 2.26 4.44 7.52
CA VAL A 57 1.58 4.36 8.84
C VAL A 57 0.16 3.83 8.69
N ALA A 58 -0.61 4.31 7.69
CA ALA A 58 -1.96 3.83 7.44
C ALA A 58 -2.01 2.32 7.14
N LEU A 59 -1.04 1.82 6.37
CA LEU A 59 -0.91 0.38 6.08
C LEU A 59 -0.59 -0.44 7.34
N LEU A 60 0.33 0.03 8.18
CA LEU A 60 0.67 -0.66 9.44
C LEU A 60 -0.51 -0.67 10.41
N LEU A 61 -1.26 0.44 10.52
CA LEU A 61 -2.49 0.50 11.31
C LEU A 61 -3.58 -0.44 10.76
N TRP A 62 -3.67 -0.57 9.44
CA TRP A 62 -4.58 -1.53 8.82
C TRP A 62 -4.19 -2.96 9.15
N LEU A 63 -2.89 -3.34 9.06
CA LEU A 63 -2.42 -4.66 9.48
C LEU A 63 -2.74 -4.96 10.94
N ASN A 64 -2.53 -4.00 11.83
CA ASN A 64 -2.85 -4.14 13.24
C ASN A 64 -4.36 -4.42 13.45
N LYS A 65 -5.25 -3.73 12.70
CA LYS A 65 -6.70 -4.01 12.71
C LYS A 65 -7.04 -5.41 12.19
N GLN A 66 -6.21 -5.98 11.31
CA GLN A 66 -6.34 -7.36 10.81
C GLN A 66 -5.80 -8.41 11.81
N GLY A 67 -5.33 -7.98 12.99
CA GLY A 67 -4.74 -8.87 13.99
C GLY A 67 -3.32 -9.36 13.63
N LYS A 68 -2.66 -8.73 12.66
CA LYS A 68 -1.28 -9.09 12.28
C LYS A 68 -0.29 -8.16 12.97
N ASN A 69 0.69 -8.76 13.66
CA ASN A 69 1.78 -8.01 14.30
C ASN A 69 2.88 -7.71 13.27
N TYR A 70 2.91 -6.46 12.76
CA TYR A 70 3.88 -6.07 11.74
C TYR A 70 5.34 -6.09 12.23
N LEU A 71 5.59 -5.86 13.54
CA LEU A 71 6.95 -5.92 14.11
C LEU A 71 7.48 -7.34 14.03
N GLU A 72 6.70 -8.30 14.50
CA GLU A 72 7.06 -9.72 14.44
C GLU A 72 7.30 -10.19 13.00
N LEU A 73 6.46 -9.77 12.06
CA LEU A 73 6.62 -10.09 10.63
C LEU A 73 7.91 -9.47 10.07
N ARG A 74 8.21 -8.21 10.43
CA ARG A 74 9.42 -7.50 9.99
C ARG A 74 10.69 -8.10 10.58
N GLU A 75 10.67 -8.49 11.86
CA GLU A 75 11.81 -9.10 12.53
C GLU A 75 12.12 -10.50 11.98
N LYS A 76 11.09 -11.26 11.62
CA LYS A 76 11.26 -12.59 11.01
C LYS A 76 11.76 -12.51 9.57
N ALA A 77 11.38 -11.49 8.83
CA ALA A 77 11.81 -11.28 7.45
C ALA A 77 13.28 -10.83 7.41
N HIS A 78 14.16 -11.69 6.96
CA HIS A 78 15.56 -11.34 6.80
C HIS A 78 15.76 -10.49 5.53
N ILE A 79 15.99 -9.19 5.71
CA ILE A 79 16.20 -8.25 4.59
C ILE A 79 17.58 -8.49 3.99
N LEU A 80 17.62 -8.81 2.70
CA LEU A 80 18.86 -9.04 1.92
C LEU A 80 19.28 -7.77 1.18
N ASP A 81 18.31 -7.01 0.64
CA ASP A 81 18.54 -5.74 -0.05
C ASP A 81 17.30 -4.87 -0.01
N GLN A 82 17.48 -3.54 -0.12
CA GLN A 82 16.38 -2.59 -0.10
C GLN A 82 16.66 -1.40 -1.02
N LEU A 83 15.74 -1.15 -1.93
CA LEU A 83 15.67 0.04 -2.77
C LEU A 83 14.62 0.99 -2.20
N THR A 84 15.06 2.03 -1.48
CA THR A 84 14.18 3.02 -0.84
C THR A 84 13.38 3.83 -1.87
N PHE A 85 12.25 4.40 -1.45
CA PHE A 85 11.41 5.22 -2.33
C PHE A 85 12.19 6.43 -2.88
N SER A 86 11.98 6.73 -4.16
CA SER A 86 12.36 8.01 -4.73
C SER A 86 11.21 8.59 -5.58
N THR A 87 11.15 9.92 -5.65
CA THR A 87 10.15 10.64 -6.45
C THR A 87 10.28 10.38 -7.95
N GLU A 88 11.48 10.04 -8.41
CA GLU A 88 11.76 9.69 -9.80
C GLU A 88 11.24 8.30 -10.14
N ARG A 89 11.54 7.29 -9.29
CA ARG A 89 11.09 5.90 -9.50
C ARG A 89 9.63 5.67 -9.14
N LYS A 90 9.11 6.43 -8.18
CA LYS A 90 7.75 6.33 -7.62
C LYS A 90 7.41 4.96 -7.01
N PHE A 91 8.39 4.18 -6.63
CA PHE A 91 8.24 2.92 -5.91
C PHE A 91 9.41 2.69 -4.96
N MET A 92 9.22 1.75 -4.03
CA MET A 92 10.26 1.12 -3.25
C MET A 92 10.18 -0.39 -3.39
N ALA A 93 11.32 -1.06 -3.20
CA ALA A 93 11.41 -2.53 -3.24
C ALA A 93 12.24 -3.03 -2.06
N THR A 94 11.92 -4.22 -1.56
CA THR A 94 12.68 -4.89 -0.51
C THR A 94 12.76 -6.38 -0.83
N LEU A 95 13.98 -6.89 -0.89
CA LEU A 95 14.26 -8.31 -1.05
C LEU A 95 14.44 -8.93 0.33
N VAL A 96 13.66 -9.95 0.61
CA VAL A 96 13.73 -10.68 1.88
C VAL A 96 13.94 -12.17 1.66
N GLU A 97 14.56 -12.83 2.63
CA GLU A 97 14.46 -14.26 2.82
C GLU A 97 13.30 -14.50 3.79
N SER A 98 12.19 -14.99 3.26
CA SER A 98 10.95 -15.19 4.02
C SER A 98 10.96 -16.57 4.69
N PRO A 99 11.01 -16.66 6.02
CA PRO A 99 10.87 -17.94 6.71
C PRO A 99 9.44 -18.47 6.65
N LEU A 100 8.45 -17.60 6.42
CA LEU A 100 7.04 -17.97 6.34
C LEU A 100 6.71 -18.69 5.04
N ILE A 101 7.33 -18.26 3.94
CA ILE A 101 7.16 -18.84 2.59
C ILE A 101 8.31 -19.84 2.28
N GLY A 102 9.43 -19.75 3.00
CA GLY A 102 10.62 -20.59 2.78
C GLY A 102 11.38 -20.26 1.49
N LYS A 103 11.30 -19.00 1.01
CA LYS A 103 11.91 -18.54 -0.25
C LYS A 103 12.39 -17.10 -0.15
N LYS A 104 13.28 -16.71 -1.08
CA LYS A 104 13.57 -15.30 -1.31
C LYS A 104 12.42 -14.65 -2.06
N ILE A 105 11.98 -13.49 -1.57
CA ILE A 105 10.85 -12.75 -2.14
C ILE A 105 11.24 -11.29 -2.28
N LEU A 106 11.05 -10.76 -3.48
CA LEU A 106 11.11 -9.33 -3.74
C LEU A 106 9.71 -8.74 -3.60
N TYR A 107 9.54 -7.79 -2.70
CA TYR A 107 8.32 -7.00 -2.54
C TYR A 107 8.49 -5.63 -3.15
N ILE A 108 7.45 -5.15 -3.85
CA ILE A 108 7.40 -3.80 -4.43
C ILE A 108 6.08 -3.13 -4.05
N LYS A 109 6.16 -1.85 -3.70
CA LYS A 109 4.98 -0.97 -3.58
C LYS A 109 5.30 0.41 -4.15
N GLY A 110 4.30 1.05 -4.75
CA GLY A 110 4.46 2.38 -5.34
C GLY A 110 3.25 2.83 -6.13
N ALA A 111 3.47 3.80 -7.03
CA ALA A 111 2.44 4.24 -7.95
C ALA A 111 1.90 3.05 -8.75
N PRO A 112 0.57 2.79 -8.72
CA PRO A 112 0.01 1.56 -9.25
C PRO A 112 0.32 1.35 -10.73
N GLU A 113 0.30 2.40 -11.53
CA GLU A 113 0.61 2.37 -12.96
C GLU A 113 2.07 1.97 -13.23
N ILE A 114 2.99 2.40 -12.35
CA ILE A 114 4.41 2.05 -12.45
C ILE A 114 4.64 0.60 -12.03
N VAL A 115 4.04 0.20 -10.91
CA VAL A 115 4.17 -1.17 -10.38
C VAL A 115 3.54 -2.17 -11.36
N LEU A 116 2.32 -1.91 -11.85
CA LEU A 116 1.65 -2.74 -12.84
C LEU A 116 2.46 -2.85 -14.15
N GLY A 117 3.09 -1.74 -14.58
CA GLY A 117 3.97 -1.72 -15.76
C GLY A 117 5.19 -2.65 -15.66
N LYS A 118 5.55 -3.07 -14.45
CA LYS A 118 6.65 -4.02 -14.17
C LYS A 118 6.18 -5.46 -13.97
N CYS A 119 4.88 -5.69 -14.05
CA CYS A 119 4.30 -7.00 -13.83
C CYS A 119 4.02 -7.73 -15.14
N LYS A 120 4.37 -9.01 -15.15
CA LYS A 120 4.01 -9.94 -16.21
C LYS A 120 2.65 -10.56 -15.94
N GLU A 121 2.33 -10.82 -14.69
CA GLU A 121 1.12 -11.50 -14.26
C GLU A 121 0.39 -10.70 -13.16
N VAL A 122 -0.92 -10.91 -13.06
CA VAL A 122 -1.78 -10.48 -11.96
C VAL A 122 -2.24 -11.72 -11.21
N VAL A 123 -2.18 -11.69 -9.89
CA VAL A 123 -2.71 -12.76 -9.04
C VAL A 123 -4.19 -12.51 -8.80
N LEU A 124 -5.05 -13.34 -9.40
CA LEU A 124 -6.50 -13.22 -9.33
C LEU A 124 -7.09 -14.50 -8.73
N ASP A 125 -7.68 -14.41 -7.55
CA ASP A 125 -8.26 -15.57 -6.82
C ASP A 125 -7.31 -16.78 -6.76
N GLY A 126 -6.04 -16.53 -6.45
CA GLY A 126 -4.98 -17.53 -6.37
C GLY A 126 -4.46 -18.05 -7.72
N ARG A 127 -4.95 -17.51 -8.84
CA ARG A 127 -4.47 -17.83 -10.19
C ARG A 127 -3.63 -16.69 -10.74
N ARG A 128 -2.68 -17.02 -11.60
CA ARG A 128 -1.90 -16.01 -12.34
C ARG A 128 -2.51 -15.84 -13.72
N VAL A 129 -2.83 -14.61 -14.07
CA VAL A 129 -3.35 -14.20 -15.38
C VAL A 129 -2.41 -13.15 -15.98
N ASP A 130 -2.40 -13.05 -17.32
CA ASP A 130 -1.55 -12.07 -18.00
C ASP A 130 -1.91 -10.64 -17.59
N ALA A 131 -0.91 -9.85 -17.20
CA ALA A 131 -1.12 -8.48 -16.75
C ALA A 131 -1.66 -7.56 -17.86
N VAL A 132 -1.39 -7.87 -19.12
CA VAL A 132 -1.88 -7.09 -20.27
C VAL A 132 -3.40 -7.20 -20.38
N GLU A 133 -3.96 -8.39 -20.20
CA GLU A 133 -5.41 -8.61 -20.26
C GLU A 133 -6.16 -7.91 -19.12
N TYR A 134 -5.51 -7.76 -17.95
CA TYR A 134 -6.14 -7.21 -16.76
C TYR A 134 -5.89 -5.69 -16.56
N ARG A 135 -5.02 -5.10 -17.37
CA ARG A 135 -4.60 -3.70 -17.25
C ARG A 135 -5.76 -2.72 -17.23
N SER A 136 -6.67 -2.83 -18.20
CA SER A 136 -7.82 -1.92 -18.32
C SER A 136 -8.75 -1.97 -17.10
N THR A 137 -8.90 -3.13 -16.49
CA THR A 137 -9.70 -3.30 -15.24
C THR A 137 -9.06 -2.58 -14.08
N VAL A 138 -7.74 -2.71 -13.93
CA VAL A 138 -6.99 -2.00 -12.87
C VAL A 138 -7.04 -0.49 -13.08
N GLU A 139 -6.84 -0.03 -14.32
CA GLU A 139 -6.88 1.40 -14.65
C GLU A 139 -8.26 2.03 -14.38
N ALA A 140 -9.35 1.33 -14.73
CA ALA A 140 -10.71 1.79 -14.42
C ALA A 140 -10.96 1.89 -12.91
N GLN A 141 -10.44 0.95 -12.13
CA GLN A 141 -10.54 0.98 -10.68
C GLN A 141 -9.73 2.12 -10.07
N LEU A 142 -8.51 2.36 -10.56
CA LEU A 142 -7.68 3.48 -10.13
C LEU A 142 -8.36 4.82 -10.38
N LEU A 143 -8.97 4.99 -11.55
CA LEU A 143 -9.72 6.20 -11.87
C LEU A 143 -10.87 6.42 -10.88
N GLY A 144 -11.57 5.36 -10.48
CA GLY A 144 -12.61 5.42 -9.45
C GLY A 144 -12.09 5.96 -8.11
N TYR A 145 -10.94 5.46 -7.63
CA TYR A 145 -10.33 5.95 -6.39
C TYR A 145 -9.79 7.38 -6.51
N GLN A 146 -9.20 7.73 -7.66
CA GLN A 146 -8.72 9.09 -7.92
C GLN A 146 -9.86 10.11 -7.91
N ASN A 147 -11.02 9.75 -8.47
CA ASN A 147 -12.22 10.60 -8.45
C ASN A 147 -12.77 10.80 -7.02
N MET A 148 -12.45 9.94 -6.08
CA MET A 148 -12.76 10.07 -4.64
C MET A 148 -11.60 10.71 -3.85
N ALA A 149 -10.68 11.40 -4.51
CA ALA A 149 -9.51 12.05 -3.89
C ALA A 149 -8.65 11.11 -3.02
N MET A 150 -8.67 9.81 -3.30
CA MET A 150 -7.90 8.83 -2.54
C MET A 150 -6.49 8.67 -3.09
N ARG A 151 -5.53 8.48 -2.20
CA ARG A 151 -4.17 8.04 -2.57
C ARG A 151 -4.19 6.55 -2.85
N THR A 152 -3.56 6.14 -3.95
CA THR A 152 -3.48 4.73 -4.32
C THR A 152 -2.06 4.22 -4.28
N LEU A 153 -1.90 2.97 -3.85
CA LEU A 153 -0.65 2.22 -3.91
C LEU A 153 -0.89 0.88 -4.58
N GLY A 154 -0.03 0.55 -5.54
CA GLY A 154 0.05 -0.78 -6.13
C GLY A 154 1.06 -1.63 -5.39
N PHE A 155 0.79 -2.93 -5.31
CA PHE A 155 1.64 -3.94 -4.68
C PHE A 155 1.94 -5.06 -5.66
N ALA A 156 3.20 -5.50 -5.68
CA ALA A 156 3.62 -6.65 -6.44
C ALA A 156 4.73 -7.43 -5.72
N PHE A 157 4.97 -8.65 -6.13
CA PHE A 157 6.04 -9.48 -5.62
C PHE A 157 6.66 -10.33 -6.73
N LYS A 158 7.84 -10.88 -6.44
CA LYS A 158 8.48 -11.92 -7.23
C LYS A 158 9.10 -12.93 -6.29
N ILE A 159 8.88 -14.22 -6.55
CA ILE A 159 9.66 -15.28 -5.92
C ILE A 159 10.99 -15.34 -6.65
N VAL A 160 12.07 -15.14 -5.92
CA VAL A 160 13.44 -15.05 -6.48
C VAL A 160 14.12 -16.42 -6.38
N GLY A 161 14.65 -16.87 -7.50
CA GLY A 161 15.37 -18.13 -7.59
C GLY A 161 16.73 -18.10 -6.89
N GLU A 162 17.28 -19.27 -6.58
CA GLU A 162 18.57 -19.38 -5.87
C GLU A 162 19.73 -18.75 -6.65
N ASN A 163 19.69 -18.82 -7.98
CA ASN A 163 20.73 -18.31 -8.87
C ASN A 163 20.50 -16.85 -9.31
N GLU A 164 19.41 -16.22 -8.89
CA GLU A 164 19.15 -14.81 -9.19
C GLU A 164 19.90 -13.91 -8.21
N PRO A 165 20.28 -12.68 -8.65
CA PRO A 165 21.06 -11.78 -7.81
C PRO A 165 20.27 -11.30 -6.60
N ASN A 166 20.98 -10.94 -5.52
CA ASN A 166 20.40 -10.28 -4.37
C ASN A 166 20.47 -8.75 -4.54
N ASP A 167 19.92 -8.23 -5.64
CA ASP A 167 19.89 -6.81 -6.01
C ASP A 167 18.50 -6.40 -6.47
N CYS A 168 17.85 -5.54 -5.70
CA CYS A 168 16.50 -5.05 -5.99
C CYS A 168 16.41 -4.34 -7.36
N THR A 169 17.44 -3.59 -7.75
CA THR A 169 17.42 -2.83 -9.00
C THR A 169 17.42 -3.76 -10.20
N GLU A 170 18.27 -4.78 -10.16
CA GLU A 170 18.38 -5.77 -11.23
C GLU A 170 17.11 -6.60 -11.33
N LEU A 171 16.61 -7.11 -10.20
CA LEU A 171 15.38 -7.91 -10.14
C LEU A 171 14.15 -7.15 -10.63
N VAL A 172 14.00 -5.86 -10.27
CA VAL A 172 12.89 -5.01 -10.74
C VAL A 172 12.98 -4.73 -12.23
N SER A 173 14.19 -4.63 -12.77
CA SER A 173 14.42 -4.34 -14.19
C SER A 173 14.01 -5.49 -15.13
N ALA A 174 13.86 -6.69 -14.61
CA ALA A 174 13.40 -7.86 -15.36
C ALA A 174 11.93 -7.76 -15.81
N ASN A 175 11.12 -6.89 -15.18
CA ASN A 175 9.70 -6.66 -15.46
C ASN A 175 8.85 -7.96 -15.49
N ASP A 176 9.15 -8.90 -14.60
CA ASP A 176 8.51 -10.22 -14.50
C ASP A 176 7.79 -10.43 -13.17
N LEU A 177 7.34 -9.32 -12.56
CA LEU A 177 6.66 -9.33 -11.28
C LEU A 177 5.23 -9.85 -11.36
N ASN A 178 4.68 -10.20 -10.21
CA ASN A 178 3.29 -10.60 -10.02
C ASN A 178 2.54 -9.51 -9.27
N PHE A 179 1.57 -8.89 -9.90
CA PHE A 179 0.74 -7.85 -9.30
C PHE A 179 -0.23 -8.45 -8.27
N LEU A 180 -0.24 -7.92 -7.06
CA LEU A 180 -1.11 -8.37 -5.96
C LEU A 180 -2.42 -7.57 -5.89
N GLY A 181 -2.36 -6.28 -6.19
CA GLY A 181 -3.53 -5.42 -6.08
C GLY A 181 -3.23 -3.96 -5.77
N VAL A 182 -4.29 -3.24 -5.44
CA VAL A 182 -4.27 -1.81 -5.14
C VAL A 182 -4.86 -1.56 -3.76
N VAL A 183 -4.28 -0.62 -3.05
CA VAL A 183 -4.82 -0.07 -1.80
C VAL A 183 -5.15 1.40 -2.02
N ALA A 184 -6.37 1.79 -1.68
CA ALA A 184 -6.80 3.17 -1.63
C ALA A 184 -6.73 3.69 -0.18
N ILE A 185 -6.20 4.88 -0.01
CA ILE A 185 -5.98 5.50 1.31
C ILE A 185 -6.62 6.88 1.29
N SER A 186 -7.59 7.08 2.18
CA SER A 186 -8.25 8.36 2.39
C SER A 186 -7.61 9.13 3.55
N ASP A 187 -7.63 10.45 3.45
CA ASP A 187 -7.32 11.35 4.55
C ASP A 187 -8.64 12.00 5.01
N PRO A 188 -9.34 11.42 5.99
CA PRO A 188 -10.65 11.88 6.37
C PRO A 188 -10.56 13.30 6.95
N ILE A 189 -11.57 14.12 6.63
CA ILE A 189 -11.72 15.45 7.20
C ILE A 189 -11.79 15.33 8.74
N ARG A 190 -11.07 16.21 9.42
CA ARG A 190 -11.13 16.24 10.89
C ARG A 190 -12.56 16.54 11.35
N PRO A 191 -13.05 15.87 12.41
CA PRO A 191 -14.45 16.00 12.87
C PRO A 191 -14.89 17.42 13.26
N ASP A 192 -13.92 18.28 13.63
CA ASP A 192 -14.15 19.66 14.05
C ASP A 192 -14.32 20.64 12.86
N VAL A 193 -13.83 20.28 11.67
CA VAL A 193 -13.82 21.17 10.49
C VAL A 193 -15.22 21.51 9.99
N PRO A 194 -16.16 20.57 9.80
CA PRO A 194 -17.51 20.92 9.31
C PRO A 194 -18.23 21.93 10.20
N ALA A 195 -18.11 21.76 11.53
CA ALA A 195 -18.71 22.69 12.49
C ALA A 195 -18.06 24.07 12.45
N ALA A 196 -16.74 24.15 12.28
CA ALA A 196 -16.01 25.40 12.14
C ALA A 196 -16.38 26.13 10.84
N VAL A 197 -16.49 25.41 9.72
CA VAL A 197 -16.94 25.93 8.42
C VAL A 197 -18.36 26.52 8.55
N ALA A 198 -19.30 25.78 9.13
CA ALA A 198 -20.67 26.24 9.32
C ALA A 198 -20.73 27.51 10.17
N LYS A 199 -19.94 27.65 11.24
CA LYS A 199 -19.83 28.85 12.05
C LYS A 199 -19.32 30.06 11.26
N CYS A 200 -18.29 29.88 10.44
CA CYS A 200 -17.75 30.92 9.58
C CYS A 200 -18.84 31.42 8.58
N GLN A 201 -19.51 30.51 7.91
CA GLN A 201 -20.57 30.82 6.95
C GLN A 201 -21.75 31.56 7.61
N SER A 202 -22.18 31.12 8.81
CA SER A 202 -23.25 31.78 9.54
C SER A 202 -22.88 33.19 10.01
N ALA A 203 -21.59 33.46 10.21
CA ALA A 203 -21.06 34.79 10.52
C ALA A 203 -20.81 35.68 9.28
N GLY A 204 -21.18 35.19 8.08
CA GLY A 204 -20.94 35.93 6.83
C GLY A 204 -19.48 35.92 6.36
N ILE A 205 -18.64 35.03 6.93
CA ILE A 205 -17.24 34.91 6.54
C ILE A 205 -17.11 33.94 5.35
N GLY A 206 -16.62 34.46 4.24
CA GLY A 206 -16.31 33.66 3.05
C GLY A 206 -15.06 32.78 3.27
N ILE A 207 -15.20 31.49 3.01
CA ILE A 207 -14.07 30.53 3.10
C ILE A 207 -13.49 30.32 1.71
N LYS A 208 -12.17 30.39 1.60
CA LYS A 208 -11.44 30.08 0.38
C LYS A 208 -10.46 28.98 0.68
N ILE A 209 -10.52 27.90 -0.12
CA ILE A 209 -9.56 26.78 -0.05
C ILE A 209 -8.47 27.05 -1.08
N VAL A 210 -7.22 27.06 -0.61
CA VAL A 210 -6.04 27.15 -1.47
C VAL A 210 -5.32 25.81 -1.38
N THR A 211 -5.25 25.08 -2.49
CA THR A 211 -4.62 23.76 -2.56
C THR A 211 -3.78 23.64 -3.82
N GLY A 212 -2.74 22.81 -3.75
CA GLY A 212 -1.98 22.35 -4.92
C GLY A 212 -2.57 21.11 -5.59
N ASP A 213 -3.68 20.60 -5.09
CA ASP A 213 -4.35 19.43 -5.64
C ASP A 213 -5.08 19.75 -6.95
N THR A 214 -5.44 18.70 -7.69
CA THR A 214 -6.24 18.85 -8.91
C THR A 214 -7.67 19.29 -8.58
N PRO A 215 -8.39 19.97 -9.52
CA PRO A 215 -9.78 20.39 -9.28
C PRO A 215 -10.71 19.26 -8.84
N GLY A 216 -10.53 18.03 -9.35
CA GLY A 216 -11.33 16.87 -8.95
C GLY A 216 -11.11 16.48 -7.48
N THR A 217 -9.87 16.59 -6.99
CA THR A 217 -9.52 16.31 -5.59
C THR A 217 -9.99 17.43 -4.64
N ALA A 218 -10.09 18.66 -5.13
CA ALA A 218 -10.45 19.82 -4.32
C ALA A 218 -11.97 20.03 -4.16
N THR A 219 -12.79 19.34 -4.95
CA THR A 219 -14.26 19.47 -4.94
C THR A 219 -14.99 18.41 -4.14
N GLU A 220 -14.30 17.35 -3.73
CA GLU A 220 -14.77 16.31 -2.81
C GLU A 220 -14.56 16.76 -1.33
#